data_22fb6b9d2f9d084a9369c9b679ffcb86
#
_entry.id   22fb6b9d2f9d084a9369c9b679ffcb86
#
_cell.length_a   1.000
_cell.length_b   1.000
_cell.length_c   1.000
_cell.angle_alpha   90.00
_cell.angle_beta   90.00
_cell.angle_gamma   90.00
#
_symmetry.space_group_name_H-M   'P 1'
#
loop_
_entity.id
_entity.type
_entity.pdbx_description
1 polymer ?
#
loop_
_entity_poly.entity_id
_entity_poly.type
_entity_poly.pdbx_seq_one_letter_code
_entity_poly.pdbx_strand_id
1 'polypeptide(L)'
;SMSLEIMVDSGKANGARELRFLQDMELLQRHAESLPGTVKTHSIVDIIKRINEVLHGDDGAFHRLPDSQELAGQYLFFYETSGGKNLDRELSLLSDVARIHIQTRNMGTQEVRAFMQEMDAFVRDRLGGRLRVEYTGQMAWLTAVADYVGSGQAASLASAVITIGLMMILCLRSVVLGCISMLPNIVPILMPMGLMGLAGIDLSLVLMIFSSVIIGVCVDDTTHFYVTFQRMFARKGTYRESLLAT
;
A
#
# COMPACT_ATOMS: atom_id res chain seq x y z
N SER A 1 0.89 -14.75 -5.75
CA SER A 1 1.05 -14.41 -4.33
C SER A 1 1.84 -13.13 -4.23
N MET A 2 1.38 -12.23 -3.41
CA MET A 2 2.05 -10.97 -3.12
C MET A 2 2.89 -11.12 -1.85
N SER A 3 3.94 -10.33 -1.70
CA SER A 3 4.81 -10.38 -0.55
C SER A 3 4.72 -9.10 0.29
N LEU A 4 4.68 -9.29 1.60
CA LEU A 4 4.93 -8.28 2.60
C LEU A 4 6.20 -8.70 3.35
N GLU A 5 7.09 -7.79 3.60
CA GLU A 5 8.33 -8.06 4.30
C GLU A 5 8.42 -7.16 5.54
N ILE A 6 8.83 -7.74 6.65
CA ILE A 6 9.06 -7.04 7.90
C ILE A 6 10.56 -7.03 8.17
N MET A 7 11.14 -5.86 8.21
CA MET A 7 12.52 -5.64 8.64
C MET A 7 12.51 -5.37 10.13
N VAL A 8 13.19 -6.21 10.89
CA VAL A 8 13.25 -6.15 12.35
C VAL A 8 14.64 -5.73 12.76
N ASP A 9 14.77 -4.53 13.31
CA ASP A 9 16.04 -3.95 13.75
C ASP A 9 16.25 -4.19 15.25
N SER A 10 17.39 -4.77 15.59
CA SER A 10 17.82 -5.04 16.95
C SER A 10 18.43 -3.82 17.67
N GLY A 11 18.70 -2.73 16.92
CA GLY A 11 19.34 -1.51 17.43
C GLY A 11 20.83 -1.60 17.71
N LYS A 12 21.49 -2.74 17.41
CA LYS A 12 22.93 -2.93 17.65
C LYS A 12 23.57 -3.93 16.68
N ALA A 13 24.82 -3.70 16.33
CA ALA A 13 25.58 -4.63 15.48
C ALA A 13 25.61 -6.06 16.09
N ASN A 14 25.42 -7.06 15.24
CA ASN A 14 25.27 -8.47 15.61
C ASN A 14 24.06 -8.79 16.52
N GLY A 15 23.20 -7.83 16.81
CA GLY A 15 22.06 -8.05 17.69
C GLY A 15 21.05 -9.05 17.14
N ALA A 16 20.92 -9.16 15.81
CA ALA A 16 20.06 -10.15 15.18
C ALA A 16 20.53 -11.61 15.34
N ARG A 17 21.73 -11.84 15.83
CA ARG A 17 22.27 -13.17 16.17
C ARG A 17 22.03 -13.57 17.63
N GLU A 18 21.50 -12.68 18.45
CA GLU A 18 21.22 -12.96 19.86
C GLU A 18 19.99 -13.85 19.99
N LEU A 19 20.08 -14.85 20.87
CA LEU A 19 19.00 -15.81 21.10
C LEU A 19 17.71 -15.11 21.53
N ARG A 20 17.80 -14.06 22.35
CA ARG A 20 16.64 -13.27 22.76
C ARG A 20 15.96 -12.58 21.59
N PHE A 21 16.73 -12.00 20.67
CA PHE A 21 16.20 -11.41 19.45
C PHE A 21 15.51 -12.46 18.57
N LEU A 22 16.13 -13.64 18.40
CA LEU A 22 15.54 -14.74 17.64
C LEU A 22 14.23 -15.24 18.26
N GLN A 23 14.12 -15.27 19.59
CA GLN A 23 12.89 -15.59 20.31
C GLN A 23 11.81 -14.52 20.10
N ASP A 24 12.17 -13.23 20.19
CA ASP A 24 11.25 -12.13 19.91
C ASP A 24 10.78 -12.15 18.42
N MET A 25 11.68 -12.49 17.48
CA MET A 25 11.32 -12.72 16.07
C MET A 25 10.38 -13.90 15.88
N GLU A 26 10.60 -15.01 16.59
CA GLU A 26 9.70 -16.17 16.54
C GLU A 26 8.29 -15.81 16.99
N LEU A 27 8.16 -15.03 18.07
CA LEU A 27 6.88 -14.55 18.55
C LEU A 27 6.20 -13.65 17.52
N LEU A 28 6.96 -12.74 16.91
CA LEU A 28 6.47 -11.84 15.86
C LEU A 28 6.00 -12.62 14.62
N GLN A 29 6.79 -13.60 14.18
CA GLN A 29 6.46 -14.45 13.04
C GLN A 29 5.20 -15.29 13.30
N ARG A 30 5.05 -15.91 14.46
CA ARG A 30 3.86 -16.66 14.84
C ARG A 30 2.62 -15.76 14.92
N HIS A 31 2.79 -14.53 15.40
CA HIS A 31 1.69 -13.58 15.39
C HIS A 31 1.26 -13.24 13.95
N ALA A 32 2.21 -12.96 13.05
CA ALA A 32 1.92 -12.74 11.64
C ALA A 32 1.21 -13.93 10.98
N GLU A 33 1.57 -15.16 11.34
CA GLU A 33 0.90 -16.39 10.87
C GLU A 33 -0.55 -16.51 11.33
N SER A 34 -0.87 -15.97 12.50
CA SER A 34 -2.23 -15.98 13.05
C SER A 34 -3.15 -14.94 12.38
N LEU A 35 -2.59 -13.95 11.70
CA LEU A 35 -3.37 -12.87 11.09
C LEU A 35 -4.01 -13.31 9.76
N PRO A 36 -5.24 -12.84 9.49
CA PRO A 36 -5.94 -13.17 8.26
C PRO A 36 -5.19 -12.63 7.04
N GLY A 37 -5.09 -13.43 6.00
CA GLY A 37 -4.41 -13.07 4.76
C GLY A 37 -2.99 -13.63 4.64
N THR A 38 -2.37 -14.08 5.72
CA THR A 38 -1.08 -14.77 5.70
C THR A 38 -1.26 -16.19 5.13
N VAL A 39 -0.39 -16.54 4.18
CA VAL A 39 -0.33 -17.90 3.59
C VAL A 39 0.84 -18.66 4.16
N LYS A 40 2.00 -18.01 4.23
CA LYS A 40 3.25 -18.59 4.72
C LYS A 40 4.20 -17.47 5.16
N THR A 41 4.99 -17.77 6.17
CA THR A 41 6.10 -16.91 6.60
C THR A 41 7.43 -17.63 6.44
N HIS A 42 8.51 -16.87 6.40
CA HIS A 42 9.88 -17.39 6.40
C HIS A 42 10.83 -16.35 6.97
N SER A 43 11.76 -16.83 7.82
CA SER A 43 12.82 -15.99 8.41
C SER A 43 14.05 -16.82 8.77
N ILE A 44 15.07 -16.15 9.29
CA ILE A 44 16.26 -16.82 9.85
C ILE A 44 15.90 -17.81 10.97
N VAL A 45 14.79 -17.60 11.67
CA VAL A 45 14.32 -18.50 12.75
C VAL A 45 14.03 -19.90 12.21
N ASP A 46 13.39 -19.99 11.02
CA ASP A 46 13.07 -21.28 10.40
C ASP A 46 14.35 -22.04 10.00
N ILE A 47 15.35 -21.30 9.52
CA ILE A 47 16.65 -21.88 9.17
C ILE A 47 17.31 -22.49 10.41
N ILE A 48 17.35 -21.74 11.51
CA ILE A 48 17.97 -22.21 12.77
C ILE A 48 17.21 -23.43 13.32
N LYS A 49 15.88 -23.41 13.31
CA LYS A 49 15.06 -24.56 13.74
C LYS A 49 15.31 -25.78 12.89
N ARG A 50 15.43 -25.63 11.58
CA ARG A 50 15.71 -26.75 10.68
C ARG A 50 17.10 -27.33 10.90
N ILE A 51 18.10 -26.49 11.15
CA ILE A 51 19.45 -26.95 11.52
C ILE A 51 19.41 -27.75 12.81
N ASN A 52 18.73 -27.24 13.84
CA ASN A 52 18.58 -27.94 15.11
C ASN A 52 17.95 -29.32 14.93
N GLU A 53 16.87 -29.42 14.15
CA GLU A 53 16.19 -30.67 13.84
C GLU A 53 17.11 -31.66 13.11
N VAL A 54 17.81 -31.21 12.05
CA VAL A 54 18.72 -32.06 11.27
C VAL A 54 19.88 -32.59 12.11
N LEU A 55 20.48 -31.76 12.96
CA LEU A 55 21.59 -32.17 13.84
C LEU A 55 21.15 -33.17 14.92
N HIS A 56 19.86 -33.27 15.20
CA HIS A 56 19.27 -34.27 16.09
C HIS A 56 18.61 -35.46 15.36
N GLY A 57 19.05 -35.74 14.12
CA GLY A 57 18.60 -36.90 13.36
C GLY A 57 17.23 -36.78 12.71
N ASP A 58 16.84 -35.55 12.30
CA ASP A 58 15.52 -35.22 11.74
C ASP A 58 14.36 -35.51 12.72
N ASP A 59 14.60 -35.41 14.03
CA ASP A 59 13.56 -35.54 15.02
C ASP A 59 12.78 -34.22 15.14
N GLY A 60 11.49 -34.24 14.78
CA GLY A 60 10.61 -33.09 14.85
C GLY A 60 10.46 -32.44 16.25
N ALA A 61 10.80 -33.16 17.32
CA ALA A 61 10.85 -32.60 18.68
C ALA A 61 11.90 -31.48 18.81
N PHE A 62 12.92 -31.49 17.94
CA PHE A 62 13.97 -30.49 17.89
C PHE A 62 13.72 -29.38 16.85
N HIS A 63 12.55 -29.32 16.23
CA HIS A 63 12.14 -28.19 15.37
C HIS A 63 11.81 -26.95 16.22
N ARG A 64 12.80 -26.45 16.94
CA ARG A 64 12.71 -25.30 17.84
C ARG A 64 14.04 -24.54 17.89
N LEU A 65 14.02 -23.32 18.40
CA LEU A 65 15.26 -22.60 18.68
C LEU A 65 16.11 -23.34 19.71
N PRO A 66 17.45 -23.26 19.61
CA PRO A 66 18.34 -23.88 20.58
C PRO A 66 18.20 -23.24 21.96
N ASP A 67 18.57 -23.97 22.99
CA ASP A 67 18.39 -23.53 24.38
C ASP A 67 19.49 -22.56 24.85
N SER A 68 20.60 -22.40 24.10
CA SER A 68 21.70 -21.51 24.47
C SER A 68 22.12 -20.58 23.33
N GLN A 69 22.68 -19.43 23.70
CA GLN A 69 23.27 -18.45 22.80
C GLN A 69 24.43 -19.02 21.99
N GLU A 70 25.24 -19.85 22.61
CA GLU A 70 26.39 -20.48 21.97
C GLU A 70 25.98 -21.42 20.86
N LEU A 71 24.93 -22.23 21.07
CA LEU A 71 24.40 -23.13 20.06
C LEU A 71 23.77 -22.34 18.90
N ALA A 72 23.02 -21.26 19.19
CA ALA A 72 22.47 -20.39 18.15
C ALA A 72 23.60 -19.81 17.27
N GLY A 73 24.68 -19.33 17.89
CA GLY A 73 25.84 -18.82 17.18
C GLY A 73 26.55 -19.88 16.34
N GLN A 74 26.68 -21.10 16.85
CA GLN A 74 27.29 -22.24 16.14
C GLN A 74 26.43 -22.64 14.91
N TYR A 75 25.11 -22.66 15.03
CA TYR A 75 24.22 -23.00 13.93
C TYR A 75 24.27 -21.96 12.80
N LEU A 76 24.31 -20.67 13.15
CA LEU A 76 24.51 -19.60 12.19
C LEU A 76 25.88 -19.69 11.50
N PHE A 77 26.93 -19.90 12.25
CA PHE A 77 28.28 -20.09 11.70
C PHE A 77 28.37 -21.32 10.79
N PHE A 78 27.76 -22.44 11.19
CA PHE A 78 27.69 -23.65 10.39
C PHE A 78 26.95 -23.37 9.07
N TYR A 79 25.83 -22.66 9.11
CA TYR A 79 25.07 -22.29 7.92
C TYR A 79 25.90 -21.41 6.97
N GLU A 80 26.60 -20.41 7.50
CA GLU A 80 27.49 -19.53 6.73
C GLU A 80 28.62 -20.31 6.04
N THR A 81 29.28 -21.18 6.77
CA THR A 81 30.46 -21.94 6.27
C THR A 81 30.08 -23.09 5.34
N SER A 82 28.90 -23.66 5.49
CA SER A 82 28.38 -24.72 4.62
C SER A 82 27.84 -24.21 3.29
N GLY A 83 28.08 -22.95 2.95
CA GLY A 83 27.59 -22.35 1.70
C GLY A 83 26.09 -22.06 1.71
N GLY A 84 25.55 -21.75 2.89
CA GLY A 84 24.15 -21.36 3.08
C GLY A 84 23.79 -20.19 2.18
N LYS A 85 23.18 -20.51 1.03
CA LYS A 85 22.74 -19.51 0.07
C LYS A 85 21.60 -18.73 0.68
N ASN A 86 21.69 -17.41 0.61
CA ASN A 86 20.64 -16.43 0.99
C ASN A 86 20.65 -15.95 2.45
N LEU A 87 21.68 -16.17 3.27
CA LEU A 87 21.75 -15.53 4.58
C LEU A 87 21.73 -14.00 4.47
N ASP A 88 22.36 -13.46 3.42
CA ASP A 88 22.32 -12.05 3.02
C ASP A 88 20.93 -11.52 2.68
N ARG A 89 19.98 -12.42 2.44
CA ARG A 89 18.57 -12.07 2.28
C ARG A 89 17.81 -12.03 3.60
N GLU A 90 18.25 -12.77 4.60
CA GLU A 90 17.58 -12.89 5.90
C GLU A 90 18.18 -11.98 6.95
N LEU A 91 19.47 -11.65 6.83
CA LEU A 91 20.22 -10.79 7.75
C LEU A 91 20.96 -9.70 6.97
N SER A 92 21.05 -8.51 7.55
CA SER A 92 21.91 -7.42 7.07
C SER A 92 23.41 -7.80 7.22
N LEU A 93 24.29 -7.10 6.48
CA LEU A 93 25.74 -7.28 6.56
C LEU A 93 26.29 -7.13 7.97
N LEU A 94 25.72 -6.23 8.77
CA LEU A 94 26.11 -6.00 10.17
C LEU A 94 25.36 -6.92 11.13
N SER A 95 24.47 -7.78 10.62
CA SER A 95 23.59 -8.63 11.44
C SER A 95 22.86 -7.86 12.54
N ASP A 96 22.45 -6.64 12.26
CA ASP A 96 21.66 -5.77 13.12
C ASP A 96 20.18 -5.83 12.76
N VAL A 97 19.87 -6.11 11.50
CA VAL A 97 18.50 -6.23 10.97
C VAL A 97 18.26 -7.63 10.45
N ALA A 98 17.12 -8.21 10.80
CA ALA A 98 16.64 -9.46 10.24
C ALA A 98 15.31 -9.25 9.50
N ARG A 99 15.03 -10.13 8.53
CA ARG A 99 13.85 -10.07 7.70
C ARG A 99 12.87 -11.21 8.02
N ILE A 100 11.59 -10.88 8.08
CA ILE A 100 10.49 -11.84 8.01
C ILE A 100 9.80 -11.65 6.67
N HIS A 101 9.88 -12.65 5.82
CA HIS A 101 9.15 -12.69 4.55
C HIS A 101 7.77 -13.28 4.78
N ILE A 102 6.72 -12.56 4.42
CA ILE A 102 5.32 -12.97 4.55
C ILE A 102 4.71 -13.08 3.17
N GLN A 103 4.34 -14.27 2.80
CA GLN A 103 3.56 -14.53 1.60
C GLN A 103 2.09 -14.34 1.96
N THR A 104 1.41 -13.44 1.24
CA THR A 104 0.00 -13.14 1.49
C THR A 104 -0.90 -13.58 0.34
N ARG A 105 -2.18 -13.80 0.63
CA ARG A 105 -3.21 -13.77 -0.42
C ARG A 105 -3.27 -12.37 -1.05
N ASN A 106 -4.07 -12.21 -2.09
CA ASN A 106 -4.34 -10.88 -2.62
C ASN A 106 -5.17 -10.10 -1.59
N MET A 107 -4.57 -9.06 -1.01
CA MET A 107 -5.17 -8.18 0.01
C MET A 107 -5.34 -6.78 -0.55
N GLY A 108 -6.44 -6.12 -0.19
CA GLY A 108 -6.63 -4.70 -0.47
C GLY A 108 -5.73 -3.81 0.40
N THR A 109 -5.52 -2.56 -0.02
CA THR A 109 -4.65 -1.62 0.72
C THR A 109 -5.11 -1.37 2.15
N GLN A 110 -6.41 -1.41 2.42
CA GLN A 110 -6.97 -1.28 3.77
C GLN A 110 -6.67 -2.50 4.65
N GLU A 111 -6.75 -3.71 4.08
CA GLU A 111 -6.39 -4.95 4.79
C GLU A 111 -4.90 -4.98 5.14
N VAL A 112 -4.03 -4.54 4.21
CA VAL A 112 -2.58 -4.44 4.46
C VAL A 112 -2.29 -3.43 5.56
N ARG A 113 -2.97 -2.29 5.56
CA ARG A 113 -2.82 -1.27 6.61
C ARG A 113 -3.26 -1.80 7.97
N ALA A 114 -4.40 -2.48 8.04
CA ALA A 114 -4.88 -3.10 9.26
C ALA A 114 -3.89 -4.17 9.77
N PHE A 115 -3.33 -4.98 8.87
CA PHE A 115 -2.28 -5.95 9.19
C PHE A 115 -1.06 -5.27 9.83
N MET A 116 -0.53 -4.21 9.20
CA MET A 116 0.64 -3.48 9.73
C MET A 116 0.34 -2.85 11.10
N GLN A 117 -0.85 -2.28 11.30
CA GLN A 117 -1.28 -1.72 12.59
C GLN A 117 -1.36 -2.77 13.70
N GLU A 118 -1.88 -3.96 13.39
CA GLU A 118 -1.95 -5.08 14.34
C GLU A 118 -0.55 -5.58 14.72
N MET A 119 0.36 -5.68 13.75
CA MET A 119 1.77 -6.01 14.01
C MET A 119 2.45 -4.95 14.90
N ASP A 120 2.23 -3.66 14.62
CA ASP A 120 2.78 -2.56 15.44
C ASP A 120 2.23 -2.59 16.88
N ALA A 121 0.95 -2.89 17.03
CA ALA A 121 0.32 -3.06 18.34
C ALA A 121 0.95 -4.23 19.10
N PHE A 122 1.15 -5.36 18.45
CA PHE A 122 1.81 -6.52 19.04
C PHE A 122 3.24 -6.22 19.51
N VAL A 123 4.05 -5.55 18.66
CA VAL A 123 5.42 -5.14 19.01
C VAL A 123 5.42 -4.23 20.24
N ARG A 124 4.53 -3.26 20.29
CA ARG A 124 4.40 -2.32 21.41
C ARG A 124 3.97 -3.01 22.70
N ASP A 125 2.94 -3.84 22.63
CA ASP A 125 2.27 -4.39 23.82
C ASP A 125 2.97 -5.62 24.35
N ARG A 126 3.51 -6.50 23.49
CA ARG A 126 4.14 -7.76 23.88
C ARG A 126 5.66 -7.70 23.92
N LEU A 127 6.28 -6.94 23.03
CA LEU A 127 7.74 -6.84 22.96
C LEU A 127 8.29 -5.56 23.60
N GLY A 128 7.40 -4.73 24.20
CA GLY A 128 7.79 -3.53 24.96
C GLY A 128 8.57 -2.50 24.13
N GLY A 129 8.36 -2.46 22.81
CA GLY A 129 9.04 -1.53 21.90
C GLY A 129 10.56 -1.76 21.78
N ARG A 130 11.06 -2.93 22.18
CA ARG A 130 12.50 -3.26 22.09
C ARG A 130 12.99 -3.45 20.66
N LEU A 131 12.10 -3.83 19.77
CA LEU A 131 12.38 -4.02 18.35
C LEU A 131 11.82 -2.85 17.56
N ARG A 132 12.57 -2.39 16.60
CA ARG A 132 12.09 -1.46 15.59
C ARG A 132 11.67 -2.27 14.36
N VAL A 133 10.46 -2.05 13.92
CA VAL A 133 9.87 -2.78 12.80
C VAL A 133 9.61 -1.81 11.66
N GLU A 134 10.04 -2.18 10.46
CA GLU A 134 9.77 -1.45 9.23
C GLU A 134 9.17 -2.41 8.21
N TYR A 135 8.16 -1.92 7.47
CA TYR A 135 7.48 -2.72 6.45
C TYR A 135 8.01 -2.40 5.06
N THR A 136 8.27 -3.43 4.28
CA THR A 136 8.74 -3.33 2.92
C THR A 136 8.11 -4.43 2.05
N GLY A 137 8.59 -4.59 0.82
CA GLY A 137 8.03 -5.53 -0.13
C GLY A 137 6.88 -4.93 -0.95
N GLN A 138 6.34 -5.75 -1.84
CA GLN A 138 5.40 -5.31 -2.85
C GLN A 138 4.12 -4.71 -2.25
N MET A 139 3.57 -5.33 -1.20
CA MET A 139 2.32 -4.87 -0.58
C MET A 139 2.49 -3.55 0.16
N ALA A 140 3.56 -3.40 0.94
CA ALA A 140 3.88 -2.16 1.64
C ALA A 140 4.09 -1.00 0.65
N TRP A 141 4.84 -1.25 -0.42
CA TRP A 141 5.08 -0.27 -1.48
C TRP A 141 3.77 0.16 -2.17
N LEU A 142 2.92 -0.81 -2.57
CA LEU A 142 1.63 -0.52 -3.20
C LEU A 142 0.71 0.31 -2.29
N THR A 143 0.69 -0.01 -0.99
CA THR A 143 -0.09 0.74 -0.01
C THR A 143 0.42 2.17 0.13
N ALA A 144 1.73 2.36 0.26
CA ALA A 144 2.34 3.68 0.34
C ALA A 144 2.10 4.53 -0.93
N VAL A 145 2.21 3.91 -2.12
CA VAL A 145 1.90 4.59 -3.39
C VAL A 145 0.42 4.96 -3.47
N ALA A 146 -0.49 4.07 -3.05
CA ALA A 146 -1.92 4.36 -3.04
C ALA A 146 -2.27 5.54 -2.11
N ASP A 147 -1.64 5.62 -0.94
CA ASP A 147 -1.83 6.73 0.00
C ASP A 147 -1.29 8.06 -0.57
N TYR A 148 -0.09 8.01 -1.16
CA TYR A 148 0.52 9.20 -1.78
C TYR A 148 -0.31 9.72 -2.97
N VAL A 149 -0.70 8.82 -3.88
CA VAL A 149 -1.52 9.17 -5.04
C VAL A 149 -2.90 9.64 -4.60
N GLY A 150 -3.53 8.96 -3.63
CA GLY A 150 -4.86 9.32 -3.14
C GLY A 150 -4.92 10.72 -2.53
N SER A 151 -3.93 11.08 -1.69
CA SER A 151 -3.85 12.42 -1.11
C SER A 151 -3.54 13.51 -2.15
N GLY A 152 -2.60 13.23 -3.06
CA GLY A 152 -2.24 14.13 -4.16
C GLY A 152 -3.39 14.33 -5.15
N GLN A 153 -4.15 13.27 -5.45
CA GLN A 153 -5.28 13.31 -6.37
C GLN A 153 -6.41 14.21 -5.88
N ALA A 154 -6.74 14.17 -4.59
CA ALA A 154 -7.78 15.02 -4.02
C ALA A 154 -7.43 16.52 -4.16
N ALA A 155 -6.20 16.90 -3.85
CA ALA A 155 -5.71 18.27 -4.00
C ALA A 155 -5.66 18.71 -5.47
N SER A 156 -5.19 17.84 -6.37
CA SER A 156 -5.13 18.08 -7.81
C SER A 156 -6.54 18.26 -8.40
N LEU A 157 -7.47 17.40 -8.03
CA LEU A 157 -8.86 17.49 -8.48
C LEU A 157 -9.53 18.79 -8.01
N ALA A 158 -9.35 19.16 -6.76
CA ALA A 158 -9.88 20.41 -6.21
C ALA A 158 -9.32 21.63 -6.95
N SER A 159 -8.01 21.69 -7.20
CA SER A 159 -7.38 22.76 -7.95
C SER A 159 -7.86 22.82 -9.39
N ALA A 160 -8.05 21.68 -10.05
CA ALA A 160 -8.58 21.60 -11.41
C ALA A 160 -10.03 22.15 -11.47
N VAL A 161 -10.91 21.72 -10.56
CA VAL A 161 -12.29 22.20 -10.45
C VAL A 161 -12.35 23.71 -10.27
N ILE A 162 -11.51 24.27 -9.39
CA ILE A 162 -11.45 25.72 -9.17
C ILE A 162 -10.98 26.45 -10.43
N THR A 163 -9.89 25.98 -11.03
CA THR A 163 -9.31 26.64 -12.24
C THR A 163 -10.27 26.61 -13.41
N ILE A 164 -10.91 25.45 -13.65
CA ILE A 164 -11.88 25.28 -14.73
C ILE A 164 -13.13 26.12 -14.44
N GLY A 165 -13.63 26.14 -13.21
CA GLY A 165 -14.75 26.97 -12.80
C GLY A 165 -14.50 28.46 -13.04
N LEU A 166 -13.32 28.95 -12.68
CA LEU A 166 -12.93 30.35 -12.99
C LEU A 166 -12.86 30.61 -14.48
N MET A 167 -12.29 29.70 -15.27
CA MET A 167 -12.25 29.82 -16.72
C MET A 167 -13.66 29.86 -17.32
N MET A 168 -14.59 29.01 -16.86
CA MET A 168 -15.96 29.01 -17.34
C MET A 168 -16.71 30.28 -16.97
N ILE A 169 -16.53 30.84 -15.77
CA ILE A 169 -17.10 32.13 -15.36
C ILE A 169 -16.61 33.25 -16.28
N LEU A 170 -15.32 33.28 -16.60
CA LEU A 170 -14.75 34.27 -17.53
C LEU A 170 -15.29 34.13 -18.95
N CYS A 171 -15.35 32.90 -19.48
CA CYS A 171 -15.90 32.63 -20.81
C CYS A 171 -17.36 33.00 -20.93
N LEU A 172 -18.17 32.66 -19.96
CA LEU A 172 -19.62 32.90 -19.97
C LEU A 172 -20.01 34.29 -19.46
N ARG A 173 -19.03 35.04 -18.91
CA ARG A 173 -19.23 36.36 -18.30
C ARG A 173 -20.37 36.38 -17.27
N SER A 174 -20.62 35.26 -16.62
CA SER A 174 -21.69 35.07 -15.64
C SER A 174 -21.25 34.03 -14.60
N VAL A 175 -21.25 34.41 -13.34
CA VAL A 175 -20.92 33.51 -12.22
C VAL A 175 -21.93 32.37 -12.13
N VAL A 176 -23.21 32.66 -12.28
CA VAL A 176 -24.30 31.68 -12.19
C VAL A 176 -24.20 30.63 -13.29
N LEU A 177 -24.00 31.03 -14.54
CA LEU A 177 -23.85 30.12 -15.66
C LEU A 177 -22.53 29.32 -15.54
N GLY A 178 -21.44 29.94 -15.09
CA GLY A 178 -20.17 29.28 -14.83
C GLY A 178 -20.31 28.18 -13.81
N CYS A 179 -20.97 28.42 -12.68
CA CYS A 179 -21.21 27.40 -11.65
C CYS A 179 -22.13 26.27 -12.15
N ILE A 180 -23.20 26.57 -12.89
CA ILE A 180 -24.08 25.55 -13.44
C ILE A 180 -23.37 24.67 -14.47
N SER A 181 -22.45 25.25 -15.26
CA SER A 181 -21.67 24.51 -16.25
C SER A 181 -20.69 23.52 -15.66
N MET A 182 -20.37 23.63 -14.35
CA MET A 182 -19.52 22.68 -13.65
C MET A 182 -20.24 21.37 -13.26
N LEU A 183 -21.58 21.38 -13.16
CA LEU A 183 -22.35 20.19 -12.80
C LEU A 183 -22.07 18.98 -13.72
N PRO A 184 -22.16 19.10 -15.05
CA PRO A 184 -21.88 17.98 -15.95
C PRO A 184 -20.42 17.52 -15.92
N ASN A 185 -19.49 18.34 -15.42
CA ASN A 185 -18.08 17.98 -15.29
C ASN A 185 -17.77 17.25 -13.97
N ILE A 186 -18.48 17.56 -12.90
CA ILE A 186 -18.25 16.99 -11.55
C ILE A 186 -18.98 15.63 -11.40
N VAL A 187 -20.20 15.52 -11.91
CA VAL A 187 -21.03 14.31 -11.73
C VAL A 187 -20.37 13.03 -12.27
N PRO A 188 -19.76 12.99 -13.49
CA PRO A 188 -19.09 11.79 -14.00
C PRO A 188 -17.89 11.33 -13.16
N ILE A 189 -17.33 12.19 -12.33
CA ILE A 189 -16.21 11.86 -11.44
C ILE A 189 -16.73 11.34 -10.09
N LEU A 190 -17.67 12.08 -9.48
CA LEU A 190 -18.18 11.75 -8.16
C LEU A 190 -19.09 10.52 -8.15
N MET A 191 -19.86 10.30 -9.23
CA MET A 191 -20.82 9.21 -9.30
C MET A 191 -20.16 7.82 -9.23
N PRO A 192 -19.14 7.48 -10.07
CA PRO A 192 -18.45 6.20 -9.96
C PRO A 192 -17.70 6.02 -8.63
N MET A 193 -17.02 7.08 -8.16
CA MET A 193 -16.31 7.02 -6.86
C MET A 193 -17.27 6.80 -5.70
N GLY A 194 -18.41 7.49 -5.69
CA GLY A 194 -19.45 7.33 -4.69
C GLY A 194 -20.08 5.94 -4.70
N LEU A 195 -20.39 5.41 -5.89
CA LEU A 195 -20.93 4.04 -6.05
C LEU A 195 -19.94 2.98 -5.58
N MET A 196 -18.66 3.12 -5.88
CA MET A 196 -17.63 2.20 -5.39
C MET A 196 -17.50 2.25 -3.87
N GLY A 197 -17.50 3.46 -3.28
CA GLY A 197 -17.49 3.62 -1.82
C GLY A 197 -18.71 2.96 -1.14
N LEU A 198 -19.91 3.09 -1.72
CA LEU A 198 -21.11 2.44 -1.23
C LEU A 198 -21.07 0.90 -1.39
N ALA A 199 -20.41 0.42 -2.45
CA ALA A 199 -20.24 -1.02 -2.70
C ALA A 199 -19.09 -1.65 -1.90
N GLY A 200 -18.34 -0.87 -1.11
CA GLY A 200 -17.16 -1.35 -0.37
C GLY A 200 -16.00 -1.77 -1.28
N ILE A 201 -15.94 -1.23 -2.50
CA ILE A 201 -14.90 -1.52 -3.48
C ILE A 201 -13.76 -0.52 -3.28
N ASP A 202 -12.55 -1.02 -3.03
CA ASP A 202 -11.37 -0.17 -2.88
C ASP A 202 -11.05 0.58 -4.17
N LEU A 203 -10.73 1.87 -4.04
CA LEU A 203 -10.26 2.70 -5.14
C LEU A 203 -8.90 2.20 -5.61
N SER A 204 -8.85 1.67 -6.83
CA SER A 204 -7.58 1.26 -7.43
C SER A 204 -6.79 2.48 -7.93
N LEU A 205 -5.45 2.36 -7.96
CA LEU A 205 -4.55 3.38 -8.55
C LEU A 205 -4.97 3.76 -9.98
N VAL A 206 -5.40 2.78 -10.76
CA VAL A 206 -5.84 2.97 -12.14
C VAL A 206 -7.05 3.90 -12.21
N LEU A 207 -8.05 3.70 -11.35
CA LEU A 207 -9.25 4.55 -11.29
C LEU A 207 -8.94 5.99 -10.84
N MET A 208 -7.98 6.16 -9.93
CA MET A 208 -7.54 7.50 -9.52
C MET A 208 -6.92 8.27 -10.69
N ILE A 209 -6.07 7.62 -11.50
CA ILE A 209 -5.47 8.22 -12.69
C ILE A 209 -6.54 8.54 -13.74
N PHE A 210 -7.48 7.63 -13.98
CA PHE A 210 -8.58 7.85 -14.92
C PHE A 210 -9.47 9.04 -14.55
N SER A 211 -9.67 9.33 -13.27
CA SER A 211 -10.45 10.49 -12.81
C SER A 211 -9.90 11.81 -13.35
N SER A 212 -8.58 11.96 -13.45
CA SER A 212 -7.94 13.15 -14.01
C SER A 212 -8.14 13.27 -15.52
N VAL A 213 -8.18 12.16 -16.23
CA VAL A 213 -8.44 12.14 -17.68
C VAL A 213 -9.89 12.48 -17.96
N ILE A 214 -10.82 11.91 -17.21
CA ILE A 214 -12.27 12.15 -17.36
C ILE A 214 -12.60 13.62 -17.20
N ILE A 215 -12.03 14.31 -16.20
CA ILE A 215 -12.31 15.75 -16.02
C ILE A 215 -11.90 16.57 -17.25
N GLY A 216 -10.73 16.25 -17.85
CA GLY A 216 -10.26 16.93 -19.05
C GLY A 216 -11.21 16.76 -20.23
N VAL A 217 -11.69 15.54 -20.46
CA VAL A 217 -12.65 15.24 -21.56
C VAL A 217 -14.00 15.93 -21.32
N CYS A 218 -14.55 15.83 -20.11
CA CYS A 218 -15.83 16.45 -19.78
C CYS A 218 -15.80 17.98 -19.93
N VAL A 219 -14.68 18.62 -19.57
CA VAL A 219 -14.52 20.07 -19.73
C VAL A 219 -14.45 20.48 -21.19
N ASP A 220 -13.75 19.70 -22.01
CA ASP A 220 -13.67 19.95 -23.45
C ASP A 220 -15.05 19.88 -24.09
N ASP A 221 -15.81 18.82 -23.85
CA ASP A 221 -17.18 18.66 -24.35
C ASP A 221 -18.10 19.79 -23.89
N THR A 222 -18.03 20.16 -22.61
CA THR A 222 -18.85 21.24 -22.04
C THR A 222 -18.50 22.58 -22.67
N THR A 223 -17.23 22.88 -22.87
CA THR A 223 -16.74 24.11 -23.47
C THR A 223 -17.17 24.20 -24.94
N HIS A 224 -17.01 23.11 -25.69
CA HIS A 224 -17.45 23.03 -27.10
C HIS A 224 -18.95 23.24 -27.24
N PHE A 225 -19.74 22.59 -26.39
CA PHE A 225 -21.20 22.77 -26.37
C PHE A 225 -21.58 24.22 -26.12
N TYR A 226 -21.04 24.86 -25.10
CA TYR A 226 -21.37 26.24 -24.76
C TYR A 226 -20.96 27.26 -25.85
N VAL A 227 -19.77 27.11 -26.41
CA VAL A 227 -19.27 28.01 -27.46
C VAL A 227 -20.15 27.86 -28.72
N THR A 228 -20.47 26.63 -29.09
CA THR A 228 -21.34 26.38 -30.27
C THR A 228 -22.75 26.88 -30.02
N PHE A 229 -23.31 26.61 -28.84
CA PHE A 229 -24.64 27.12 -28.47
C PHE A 229 -24.72 28.67 -28.51
N GLN A 230 -23.74 29.38 -27.95
CA GLN A 230 -23.69 30.83 -27.99
C GLN A 230 -23.65 31.37 -29.43
N ARG A 231 -22.84 30.75 -30.29
CA ARG A 231 -22.78 31.14 -31.74
C ARG A 231 -24.11 30.91 -32.44
N MET A 232 -24.76 29.78 -32.19
CA MET A 232 -26.07 29.48 -32.81
C MET A 232 -27.17 30.35 -32.24
N PHE A 233 -27.16 30.63 -30.95
CA PHE A 233 -28.13 31.55 -30.34
C PHE A 233 -28.01 32.99 -30.86
N ALA A 234 -26.78 33.47 -31.06
CA ALA A 234 -26.55 34.78 -31.68
C ALA A 234 -27.05 34.86 -33.13
N ARG A 235 -27.11 33.71 -33.85
CA ARG A 235 -27.60 33.65 -35.24
C ARG A 235 -29.09 33.44 -35.36
N LYS A 236 -29.69 32.59 -34.51
CA LYS A 236 -31.08 32.15 -34.66
C LYS A 236 -32.06 32.84 -33.69
N GLY A 237 -31.57 33.40 -32.60
CA GLY A 237 -32.37 34.14 -31.61
C GLY A 237 -33.36 33.29 -30.79
N THR A 238 -33.43 31.97 -31.04
CA THR A 238 -34.38 31.06 -30.39
C THR A 238 -33.65 29.91 -29.70
N TYR A 239 -33.94 29.68 -28.41
CA TYR A 239 -33.27 28.62 -27.60
C TYR A 239 -33.42 27.23 -28.23
N ARG A 240 -34.65 26.86 -28.66
CA ARG A 240 -34.96 25.54 -29.20
C ARG A 240 -34.17 25.22 -30.48
N GLU A 241 -34.14 26.17 -31.41
CA GLU A 241 -33.45 25.98 -32.69
C GLU A 241 -31.93 26.00 -32.54
N SER A 242 -31.43 26.75 -31.56
CA SER A 242 -30.00 26.79 -31.23
C SER A 242 -29.54 25.48 -30.60
N LEU A 243 -30.32 24.91 -29.69
CA LEU A 243 -30.06 23.60 -29.06
C LEU A 243 -30.06 22.44 -30.06
N LEU A 244 -30.99 22.45 -31.02
CA LEU A 244 -31.09 21.41 -32.06
C LEU A 244 -29.96 21.49 -33.11
N ALA A 245 -29.25 22.61 -33.17
CA ALA A 245 -28.18 22.86 -34.13
C ALA A 245 -26.77 22.77 -33.50
N THR A 246 -26.67 22.57 -32.16
CA THR A 246 -25.45 22.36 -31.41
C THR A 246 -25.16 20.88 -31.25
#